data_a834b2e2cc0ccd015b73c306f60c8ac9
#
_entry.id   a834b2e2cc0ccd015b73c306f60c8ac9
#
_cell.length_a   1.000
_cell.length_b   1.000
_cell.length_c   1.000
_cell.angle_alpha   90.00
_cell.angle_beta   90.00
_cell.angle_gamma   90.00
#
_symmetry.space_group_name_H-M   'P 1'
#
loop_
_entity.id
_entity.type
_entity.pdbx_description
1 polymer ?
#
loop_
_entity_poly.entity_id
_entity_poly.type
_entity_poly.pdbx_seq_one_letter_code
_entity_poly.pdbx_strand_id
1 'polypeptide(L)'
;MKLSKLALSLVAALSLSAMAQNLAVVNGKPVPSSRVEALKQQVERSGRPVTPEILAQIKEELIAREIFVQEARKRGLDASDDYKTQLELARQSLLIRELFANFQKKNPVTDAEIKAEYDKFVAANGGKEYRARHILVEKEDEAKALIADLKKGGKFEDLAKKASKDPGSGANGGDLDWASAASYVPEFSNAMVKLEKGQMTDVPVKSQFGFHIIRVDDVREAQLPKLDEVKPQITQQLTQTKLGKFQEDLRAKAKVK
;
A
#
# COMPACT_ATOMS: atom_id res chain seq x y z
N MET A 1 78.59 -0.49 -10.67
CA MET A 1 77.93 -1.07 -9.48
C MET A 1 77.10 -0.04 -8.72
N LYS A 2 75.96 0.47 -9.29
CA LYS A 2 75.05 1.41 -8.58
C LYS A 2 73.58 1.28 -9.02
N LEU A 3 73.13 0.08 -9.39
CA LEU A 3 71.75 -0.17 -9.87
C LEU A 3 70.89 -1.07 -8.94
N SER A 4 71.42 -1.56 -7.82
CA SER A 4 70.74 -2.53 -6.97
C SER A 4 70.02 -1.97 -5.72
N LYS A 5 70.18 -0.65 -5.42
CA LYS A 5 69.56 -0.04 -4.21
C LYS A 5 68.21 0.65 -4.47
N LEU A 6 67.87 0.93 -5.74
CA LEU A 6 66.60 1.62 -6.07
C LEU A 6 65.40 0.64 -6.22
N ALA A 7 65.68 -0.60 -6.59
CA ALA A 7 64.61 -1.62 -6.78
C ALA A 7 64.03 -2.15 -5.46
N LEU A 8 64.81 -2.13 -4.35
CA LEU A 8 64.35 -2.63 -3.08
C LEU A 8 63.42 -1.69 -2.32
N SER A 9 63.56 -0.35 -2.56
CA SER A 9 62.70 0.67 -1.94
C SER A 9 61.34 0.78 -2.60
N LEU A 10 61.20 0.43 -3.88
CA LEU A 10 59.90 0.50 -4.60
C LEU A 10 58.97 -0.66 -4.22
N VAL A 11 59.51 -1.85 -3.94
CA VAL A 11 58.72 -3.02 -3.52
C VAL A 11 58.22 -2.87 -2.09
N ALA A 12 58.97 -2.23 -1.21
CA ALA A 12 58.57 -1.96 0.18
C ALA A 12 57.44 -0.91 0.26
N ALA A 13 57.44 0.13 -0.63
CA ALA A 13 56.41 1.12 -0.64
C ALA A 13 55.07 0.63 -1.18
N LEU A 14 55.06 -0.32 -2.13
CA LEU A 14 53.86 -0.96 -2.66
C LEU A 14 53.21 -1.90 -1.64
N SER A 15 54.02 -2.56 -0.82
CA SER A 15 53.50 -3.47 0.24
C SER A 15 52.92 -2.73 1.43
N LEU A 16 53.39 -1.53 1.76
CA LEU A 16 52.83 -0.70 2.83
C LEU A 16 51.44 -0.10 2.43
N SER A 17 51.28 0.28 1.16
CA SER A 17 49.98 0.78 0.66
C SER A 17 48.89 -0.32 0.62
N ALA A 18 49.27 -1.58 0.33
CA ALA A 18 48.34 -2.71 0.33
C ALA A 18 47.90 -3.12 1.76
N MET A 19 48.76 -2.92 2.76
CA MET A 19 48.43 -3.21 4.17
C MET A 19 47.40 -2.21 4.75
N ALA A 20 47.46 -0.94 4.33
CA ALA A 20 46.54 0.10 4.78
C ALA A 20 45.11 -0.08 4.27
N GLN A 21 44.90 -0.94 3.27
CA GLN A 21 43.56 -1.22 2.66
C GLN A 21 42.90 -2.47 3.22
N ASN A 22 43.60 -3.25 4.06
CA ASN A 22 43.10 -4.52 4.58
C ASN A 22 42.84 -4.44 6.08
N LEU A 23 41.71 -5.01 6.52
CA LEU A 23 41.38 -5.21 7.91
C LEU A 23 42.35 -6.21 8.56
N ALA A 24 42.61 -7.33 7.88
CA ALA A 24 43.44 -8.45 8.34
C ALA A 24 43.91 -9.29 7.14
N VAL A 25 44.83 -10.23 7.39
CA VAL A 25 45.19 -11.30 6.45
C VAL A 25 44.91 -12.63 7.12
N VAL A 26 44.00 -13.43 6.55
CA VAL A 26 43.59 -14.73 7.08
C VAL A 26 44.14 -15.84 6.16
N ASN A 27 45.05 -16.66 6.66
CA ASN A 27 45.71 -17.75 5.90
C ASN A 27 46.26 -17.27 4.53
N GLY A 28 46.90 -16.09 4.52
CA GLY A 28 47.49 -15.49 3.33
C GLY A 28 46.49 -14.72 2.42
N LYS A 29 45.19 -14.73 2.73
CA LYS A 29 44.17 -13.96 1.98
C LYS A 29 43.81 -12.68 2.70
N PRO A 30 43.85 -11.52 2.02
CA PRO A 30 43.48 -10.23 2.62
C PRO A 30 41.97 -10.14 2.82
N VAL A 31 41.54 -9.59 3.96
CA VAL A 31 40.18 -9.19 4.25
C VAL A 31 40.11 -7.66 4.04
N PRO A 32 39.47 -7.14 2.98
CA PRO A 32 39.45 -5.72 2.69
C PRO A 32 38.72 -4.92 3.76
N SER A 33 39.27 -3.77 4.14
CA SER A 33 38.61 -2.82 5.07
C SER A 33 37.28 -2.27 4.54
N SER A 34 37.06 -2.27 3.22
CA SER A 34 35.77 -1.89 2.62
C SER A 34 34.60 -2.74 3.10
N ARG A 35 34.84 -3.99 3.52
CA ARG A 35 33.80 -4.85 4.14
C ARG A 35 33.35 -4.31 5.50
N VAL A 36 34.24 -3.66 6.26
CA VAL A 36 33.91 -2.99 7.52
C VAL A 36 32.95 -1.84 7.25
N GLU A 37 33.26 -1.01 6.26
CA GLU A 37 32.42 0.13 5.91
C GLU A 37 31.02 -0.31 5.43
N ALA A 38 30.93 -1.40 4.67
CA ALA A 38 29.64 -1.94 4.24
C ALA A 38 28.77 -2.39 5.42
N LEU A 39 29.33 -3.11 6.41
CA LEU A 39 28.59 -3.53 7.61
C LEU A 39 28.27 -2.34 8.53
N LYS A 40 29.18 -1.37 8.66
CA LYS A 40 28.94 -0.11 9.37
C LYS A 40 27.70 0.60 8.83
N GLN A 41 27.63 0.82 7.51
CA GLN A 41 26.47 1.43 6.86
C GLN A 41 25.18 0.63 7.09
N GLN A 42 25.24 -0.70 7.15
CA GLN A 42 24.09 -1.53 7.44
C GLN A 42 23.60 -1.33 8.88
N VAL A 43 24.50 -1.22 9.86
CA VAL A 43 24.16 -0.92 11.26
C VAL A 43 23.52 0.49 11.36
N GLU A 44 24.11 1.49 10.73
CA GLU A 44 23.59 2.86 10.71
C GLU A 44 22.19 2.93 10.10
N ARG A 45 21.95 2.23 8.98
CA ARG A 45 20.62 2.13 8.35
C ARG A 45 19.56 1.47 9.24
N SER A 46 19.98 0.62 10.19
CA SER A 46 19.08 0.05 11.19
C SER A 46 18.76 0.97 12.37
N GLY A 47 19.23 2.23 12.32
CA GLY A 47 19.02 3.23 13.37
C GLY A 47 19.90 3.06 14.61
N ARG A 48 20.92 2.18 14.57
CA ARG A 48 21.83 1.96 15.68
C ARG A 48 23.12 2.75 15.50
N PRO A 49 23.64 3.44 16.54
CA PRO A 49 24.92 4.12 16.46
C PRO A 49 26.06 3.10 16.37
N VAL A 50 27.09 3.43 15.57
CA VAL A 50 28.29 2.62 15.49
C VAL A 50 29.28 3.09 16.58
N THR A 51 29.28 2.38 17.73
CA THR A 51 30.23 2.64 18.81
C THR A 51 31.58 1.92 18.54
N PRO A 52 32.65 2.28 19.26
CA PRO A 52 33.94 1.56 19.17
C PRO A 52 33.80 0.06 19.42
N GLU A 53 32.94 -0.35 20.35
CA GLU A 53 32.67 -1.76 20.67
C GLU A 53 31.99 -2.48 19.50
N ILE A 54 30.98 -1.86 18.89
CA ILE A 54 30.30 -2.39 17.69
C ILE A 54 31.28 -2.49 16.53
N LEU A 55 32.15 -1.51 16.35
CA LEU A 55 33.17 -1.55 15.32
C LEU A 55 34.16 -2.70 15.55
N ALA A 56 34.56 -2.96 16.79
CA ALA A 56 35.43 -4.09 17.15
C ALA A 56 34.70 -5.42 16.84
N GLN A 57 33.44 -5.56 17.23
CA GLN A 57 32.64 -6.75 16.90
C GLN A 57 32.50 -6.99 15.38
N ILE A 58 32.26 -5.92 14.59
CA ILE A 58 32.20 -6.03 13.12
C ILE A 58 33.52 -6.58 12.57
N LYS A 59 34.66 -6.10 13.08
CA LYS A 59 35.98 -6.56 12.63
C LYS A 59 36.21 -8.04 12.93
N GLU A 60 35.92 -8.45 14.16
CA GLU A 60 36.03 -9.85 14.57
C GLU A 60 35.08 -10.76 13.77
N GLU A 61 33.85 -10.34 13.54
CA GLU A 61 32.90 -11.08 12.72
C GLU A 61 33.41 -11.27 11.28
N LEU A 62 33.98 -10.24 10.66
CA LEU A 62 34.54 -10.35 9.31
C LEU A 62 35.71 -11.29 9.20
N ILE A 63 36.58 -11.33 10.23
CA ILE A 63 37.68 -12.28 10.32
C ILE A 63 37.14 -13.70 10.44
N ALA A 64 36.22 -13.93 11.37
CA ALA A 64 35.57 -15.22 11.58
C ALA A 64 34.86 -15.73 10.30
N ARG A 65 34.11 -14.86 9.62
CA ARG A 65 33.48 -15.20 8.32
C ARG A 65 34.51 -15.63 7.27
N GLU A 66 35.63 -14.93 7.16
CA GLU A 66 36.67 -15.33 6.19
C GLU A 66 37.25 -16.72 6.53
N ILE A 67 37.49 -17.01 7.83
CA ILE A 67 37.96 -18.36 8.28
C ILE A 67 36.95 -19.43 7.88
N PHE A 68 35.66 -19.22 8.16
CA PHE A 68 34.62 -20.20 7.83
C PHE A 68 34.43 -20.39 6.32
N VAL A 69 34.48 -19.30 5.54
CA VAL A 69 34.41 -19.37 4.08
C VAL A 69 35.59 -20.16 3.49
N GLN A 70 36.80 -19.94 4.01
CA GLN A 70 37.98 -20.71 3.56
C GLN A 70 37.86 -22.20 3.90
N GLU A 71 37.41 -22.56 5.10
CA GLU A 71 37.18 -23.94 5.49
C GLU A 71 36.07 -24.60 4.65
N ALA A 72 34.96 -23.88 4.38
CA ALA A 72 33.91 -24.39 3.52
C ALA A 72 34.39 -24.68 2.10
N ARG A 73 35.21 -23.80 1.53
CA ARG A 73 35.83 -24.02 0.21
C ARG A 73 36.82 -25.18 0.21
N LYS A 74 37.63 -25.30 1.27
CA LYS A 74 38.54 -26.43 1.42
C LYS A 74 37.81 -27.75 1.44
N ARG A 75 36.60 -27.79 1.98
CA ARG A 75 35.71 -28.97 1.97
C ARG A 75 34.92 -29.13 0.67
N GLY A 76 35.10 -28.28 -0.31
CA GLY A 76 34.41 -28.35 -1.60
C GLY A 76 32.92 -28.00 -1.54
N LEU A 77 32.43 -27.36 -0.47
CA LEU A 77 31.02 -27.06 -0.30
C LEU A 77 30.50 -26.03 -1.33
N ASP A 78 31.35 -25.13 -1.81
CA ASP A 78 31.06 -24.16 -2.86
C ASP A 78 31.00 -24.80 -4.27
N ALA A 79 31.41 -26.05 -4.43
CA ALA A 79 31.27 -26.80 -5.67
C ALA A 79 30.04 -27.70 -5.69
N SER A 80 29.28 -27.83 -4.59
CA SER A 80 28.08 -28.67 -4.52
C SER A 80 26.97 -28.10 -5.39
N ASP A 81 26.12 -28.97 -5.93
CA ASP A 81 25.00 -28.57 -6.77
C ASP A 81 23.95 -27.81 -5.98
N ASP A 82 23.77 -28.16 -4.71
CA ASP A 82 22.88 -27.42 -3.80
C ASP A 82 23.35 -25.96 -3.64
N TYR A 83 24.62 -25.75 -3.31
CA TYR A 83 25.18 -24.39 -3.19
C TYR A 83 25.04 -23.58 -4.48
N LYS A 84 25.35 -24.17 -5.64
CA LYS A 84 25.22 -23.51 -6.94
C LYS A 84 23.77 -23.11 -7.23
N THR A 85 22.83 -24.00 -6.94
CA THR A 85 21.40 -23.74 -7.11
C THR A 85 20.94 -22.57 -6.19
N GLN A 86 21.31 -22.61 -4.92
CA GLN A 86 20.97 -21.55 -3.97
C GLN A 86 21.60 -20.21 -4.36
N LEU A 87 22.84 -20.22 -4.82
CA LEU A 87 23.53 -19.02 -5.28
C LEU A 87 22.83 -18.39 -6.51
N GLU A 88 22.41 -19.22 -7.48
CA GLU A 88 21.71 -18.75 -8.68
C GLU A 88 20.34 -18.17 -8.32
N LEU A 89 19.57 -18.81 -7.45
CA LEU A 89 18.29 -18.28 -6.94
C LEU A 89 18.48 -16.95 -6.21
N ALA A 90 19.51 -16.85 -5.37
CA ALA A 90 19.83 -15.60 -4.67
C ALA A 90 20.20 -14.47 -5.64
N ARG A 91 21.01 -14.80 -6.67
CA ARG A 91 21.40 -13.86 -7.72
C ARG A 91 20.19 -13.35 -8.50
N GLN A 92 19.29 -14.24 -8.91
CA GLN A 92 18.06 -13.87 -9.61
C GLN A 92 17.18 -12.96 -8.76
N SER A 93 17.00 -13.31 -7.48
CA SER A 93 16.22 -12.51 -6.53
C SER A 93 16.79 -11.11 -6.35
N LEU A 94 18.11 -10.99 -6.26
CA LEU A 94 18.79 -9.69 -6.21
C LEU A 94 18.57 -8.86 -7.46
N LEU A 95 18.75 -9.47 -8.64
CA LEU A 95 18.55 -8.78 -9.93
C LEU A 95 17.11 -8.30 -10.11
N ILE A 96 16.13 -9.11 -9.74
CA ILE A 96 14.71 -8.75 -9.79
C ILE A 96 14.43 -7.57 -8.85
N ARG A 97 14.94 -7.62 -7.62
CA ARG A 97 14.78 -6.51 -6.66
C ARG A 97 15.39 -5.22 -7.19
N GLU A 98 16.61 -5.29 -7.71
CA GLU A 98 17.29 -4.12 -8.28
C GLU A 98 16.56 -3.57 -9.52
N LEU A 99 15.99 -4.43 -10.36
CA LEU A 99 15.17 -4.01 -11.50
C LEU A 99 13.96 -3.18 -11.05
N PHE A 100 13.21 -3.66 -10.05
CA PHE A 100 12.05 -2.95 -9.54
C PHE A 100 12.42 -1.66 -8.79
N ALA A 101 13.47 -1.70 -7.98
CA ALA A 101 13.99 -0.51 -7.30
C ALA A 101 14.44 0.57 -8.30
N ASN A 102 15.13 0.19 -9.36
CA ASN A 102 15.55 1.09 -10.43
C ASN A 102 14.36 1.68 -11.20
N PHE A 103 13.34 0.84 -11.49
CA PHE A 103 12.11 1.30 -12.12
C PHE A 103 11.41 2.34 -11.25
N GLN A 104 11.20 2.08 -9.96
CA GLN A 104 10.56 3.02 -9.03
C GLN A 104 11.33 4.34 -8.94
N LYS A 105 12.66 4.27 -8.86
CA LYS A 105 13.51 5.47 -8.82
C LYS A 105 13.39 6.32 -10.07
N LYS A 106 13.26 5.70 -11.24
CA LYS A 106 13.13 6.40 -12.53
C LYS A 106 11.70 6.86 -12.82
N ASN A 107 10.71 6.27 -12.18
CA ASN A 107 9.29 6.54 -12.39
C ASN A 107 8.58 6.83 -11.05
N PRO A 108 9.02 7.85 -10.30
CA PRO A 108 8.39 8.20 -9.03
C PRO A 108 6.92 8.56 -9.25
N VAL A 109 6.11 8.38 -8.23
CA VAL A 109 4.75 8.93 -8.20
C VAL A 109 4.88 10.44 -7.99
N THR A 110 4.26 11.21 -8.86
CA THR A 110 4.28 12.67 -8.82
C THR A 110 3.12 13.24 -8.02
N ASP A 111 3.27 14.45 -7.49
CA ASP A 111 2.18 15.16 -6.81
C ASP A 111 0.97 15.40 -7.75
N ALA A 112 1.21 15.57 -9.04
CA ALA A 112 0.14 15.70 -10.03
C ALA A 112 -0.68 14.42 -10.17
N GLU A 113 -0.05 13.24 -10.16
CA GLU A 113 -0.75 11.95 -10.19
C GLU A 113 -1.53 11.72 -8.89
N ILE A 114 -0.95 12.06 -7.74
CA ILE A 114 -1.62 11.97 -6.44
C ILE A 114 -2.84 12.86 -6.42
N LYS A 115 -2.70 14.11 -6.87
CA LYS A 115 -3.82 15.04 -6.93
C LYS A 115 -4.92 14.55 -7.88
N ALA A 116 -4.56 14.04 -9.05
CA ALA A 116 -5.53 13.53 -10.02
C ALA A 116 -6.33 12.33 -9.46
N GLU A 117 -5.67 11.43 -8.70
CA GLU A 117 -6.35 10.31 -8.07
C GLU A 117 -7.27 10.76 -6.93
N TYR A 118 -6.82 11.73 -6.13
CA TYR A 118 -7.64 12.35 -5.09
C TYR A 118 -8.85 13.08 -5.69
N ASP A 119 -8.67 13.84 -6.77
CA ASP A 119 -9.77 14.54 -7.45
C ASP A 119 -10.83 13.55 -7.97
N LYS A 120 -10.43 12.38 -8.47
CA LYS A 120 -11.37 11.30 -8.84
C LYS A 120 -12.13 10.78 -7.61
N PHE A 121 -11.42 10.55 -6.51
CA PHE A 121 -12.04 10.12 -5.26
C PHE A 121 -13.06 11.16 -4.77
N VAL A 122 -12.72 12.46 -4.79
CA VAL A 122 -13.63 13.57 -4.43
C VAL A 122 -14.82 13.61 -5.38
N ALA A 123 -14.61 13.46 -6.68
CA ALA A 123 -15.70 13.47 -7.66
C ALA A 123 -16.67 12.29 -7.47
N ALA A 124 -16.16 11.13 -7.07
CA ALA A 124 -16.97 9.93 -6.86
C ALA A 124 -17.71 9.93 -5.50
N ASN A 125 -17.11 10.51 -4.45
CA ASN A 125 -17.59 10.40 -3.07
C ASN A 125 -17.98 11.76 -2.45
N GLY A 126 -17.69 12.86 -3.15
CA GLY A 126 -18.06 14.21 -2.73
C GLY A 126 -19.53 14.53 -3.00
N GLY A 127 -19.89 15.77 -2.67
CA GLY A 127 -21.25 16.26 -2.81
C GLY A 127 -22.07 16.09 -1.54
N LYS A 128 -23.39 15.94 -1.68
CA LYS A 128 -24.30 15.85 -0.55
C LYS A 128 -24.46 14.43 -0.05
N GLU A 129 -24.38 14.27 1.26
CA GLU A 129 -24.85 13.08 1.97
C GLU A 129 -26.23 13.36 2.58
N TYR A 130 -27.07 12.34 2.53
CA TYR A 130 -28.43 12.38 3.01
C TYR A 130 -28.56 11.39 4.17
N ARG A 131 -29.10 11.83 5.28
CA ARG A 131 -29.60 10.93 6.30
C ARG A 131 -31.06 10.66 5.98
N ALA A 132 -31.32 9.52 5.38
CA ALA A 132 -32.65 9.16 4.94
C ALA A 132 -33.24 8.05 5.79
N ARG A 133 -34.55 8.00 5.83
CA ARG A 133 -35.34 6.87 6.29
C ARG A 133 -36.22 6.37 5.17
N HIS A 134 -36.50 5.06 5.15
CA HIS A 134 -37.48 4.53 4.25
C HIS A 134 -38.37 3.43 4.87
N ILE A 135 -39.53 3.26 4.26
CA ILE A 135 -40.39 2.10 4.46
C ILE A 135 -40.53 1.39 3.13
N LEU A 136 -40.19 0.12 3.06
CA LEU A 136 -40.34 -0.72 1.88
C LEU A 136 -41.50 -1.64 2.04
N VAL A 137 -42.42 -1.66 1.08
CA VAL A 137 -43.54 -2.60 1.03
C VAL A 137 -43.71 -3.18 -0.37
N GLU A 138 -44.43 -4.33 -0.46
CA GLU A 138 -44.60 -5.03 -1.74
C GLU A 138 -45.67 -4.40 -2.62
N LYS A 139 -46.69 -3.77 -2.01
CA LYS A 139 -47.88 -3.30 -2.71
C LYS A 139 -47.99 -1.77 -2.68
N GLU A 140 -48.36 -1.18 -3.81
CA GLU A 140 -48.54 0.26 -3.94
C GLU A 140 -49.61 0.81 -3.01
N ASP A 141 -50.75 0.08 -2.87
CA ASP A 141 -51.86 0.53 -2.02
C ASP A 141 -51.47 0.52 -0.53
N GLU A 142 -50.60 -0.39 -0.11
CA GLU A 142 -50.05 -0.40 1.25
C GLU A 142 -49.15 0.84 1.47
N ALA A 143 -48.30 1.17 0.51
CA ALA A 143 -47.49 2.36 0.59
C ALA A 143 -48.33 3.65 0.63
N LYS A 144 -49.39 3.74 -0.18
CA LYS A 144 -50.36 4.87 -0.14
C LYS A 144 -51.06 5.00 1.21
N ALA A 145 -51.46 3.91 1.80
CA ALA A 145 -52.10 3.90 3.13
C ALA A 145 -51.10 4.40 4.21
N LEU A 146 -49.85 3.93 4.18
CA LEU A 146 -48.82 4.38 5.10
C LEU A 146 -48.51 5.85 4.94
N ILE A 147 -48.45 6.39 3.70
CA ILE A 147 -48.27 7.84 3.43
C ILE A 147 -49.45 8.61 4.05
N ALA A 148 -50.67 8.13 3.91
CA ALA A 148 -51.84 8.78 4.48
C ALA A 148 -51.80 8.79 6.03
N ASP A 149 -51.31 7.72 6.66
CA ASP A 149 -51.15 7.65 8.12
C ASP A 149 -50.03 8.60 8.59
N LEU A 150 -48.92 8.66 7.86
CA LEU A 150 -47.83 9.63 8.14
C LEU A 150 -48.31 11.10 8.05
N LYS A 151 -49.12 11.40 7.04
CA LYS A 151 -49.72 12.77 6.87
C LYS A 151 -50.73 13.11 7.97
N LYS A 152 -51.31 12.11 8.66
CA LYS A 152 -52.16 12.29 9.85
C LYS A 152 -51.37 12.40 11.16
N GLY A 153 -50.06 12.38 11.12
CA GLY A 153 -49.18 12.51 12.29
C GLY A 153 -48.66 11.18 12.85
N GLY A 154 -48.79 10.09 12.10
CA GLY A 154 -48.14 8.83 12.43
C GLY A 154 -46.62 8.96 12.50
N LYS A 155 -45.99 8.29 13.46
CA LYS A 155 -44.52 8.30 13.58
C LYS A 155 -43.89 7.39 12.53
N PHE A 156 -42.99 7.94 11.74
CA PHE A 156 -42.34 7.21 10.65
C PHE A 156 -41.62 5.98 11.15
N GLU A 157 -40.89 6.11 12.24
CA GLU A 157 -40.09 5.03 12.86
C GLU A 157 -40.99 3.85 13.31
N ASP A 158 -42.18 4.14 13.88
CA ASP A 158 -43.10 3.12 14.36
C ASP A 158 -43.74 2.37 13.19
N LEU A 159 -44.11 3.10 12.14
CA LEU A 159 -44.65 2.52 10.91
C LEU A 159 -43.61 1.70 10.16
N ALA A 160 -42.38 2.14 10.10
CA ALA A 160 -41.26 1.41 9.50
C ALA A 160 -41.03 0.07 10.23
N LYS A 161 -40.96 0.08 11.58
CA LYS A 161 -40.80 -1.14 12.37
C LYS A 161 -41.93 -2.13 12.17
N LYS A 162 -43.15 -1.61 11.97
CA LYS A 162 -44.37 -2.46 11.83
C LYS A 162 -44.51 -3.02 10.43
N ALA A 163 -44.22 -2.23 9.39
CA ALA A 163 -44.63 -2.54 8.02
C ALA A 163 -43.48 -2.77 7.05
N SER A 164 -42.28 -2.19 7.32
CA SER A 164 -41.20 -2.29 6.37
C SER A 164 -40.72 -3.72 6.15
N LYS A 165 -40.56 -4.09 4.89
CA LYS A 165 -39.97 -5.36 4.44
C LYS A 165 -38.46 -5.26 4.24
N ASP A 166 -37.86 -4.10 4.48
CA ASP A 166 -36.41 -3.97 4.42
C ASP A 166 -35.75 -4.59 5.65
N PRO A 167 -34.97 -5.69 5.49
CA PRO A 167 -34.35 -6.39 6.61
C PRO A 167 -33.23 -5.57 7.26
N GLY A 168 -32.64 -4.61 6.53
CA GLY A 168 -31.52 -3.81 6.99
C GLY A 168 -31.93 -2.67 7.92
N SER A 169 -32.99 -1.94 7.57
CA SER A 169 -33.39 -0.72 8.27
C SER A 169 -34.75 -0.80 8.97
N GLY A 170 -35.64 -1.73 8.57
CA GLY A 170 -37.00 -1.81 9.10
C GLY A 170 -37.08 -1.85 10.63
N ALA A 171 -36.30 -2.72 11.27
CA ALA A 171 -36.21 -2.84 12.73
C ALA A 171 -35.65 -1.56 13.41
N ASN A 172 -34.86 -0.77 12.71
CA ASN A 172 -34.28 0.48 13.17
C ASN A 172 -35.12 1.71 12.80
N GLY A 173 -36.42 1.52 12.52
CA GLY A 173 -37.32 2.62 12.14
C GLY A 173 -37.04 3.19 10.77
N GLY A 174 -36.51 2.37 9.87
CA GLY A 174 -36.20 2.71 8.50
C GLY A 174 -34.92 3.54 8.30
N ASP A 175 -34.10 3.76 9.33
CA ASP A 175 -32.89 4.60 9.26
C ASP A 175 -31.81 3.95 8.37
N LEU A 176 -31.37 4.70 7.36
CA LEU A 176 -30.36 4.27 6.41
C LEU A 176 -29.00 4.91 6.69
N ASP A 177 -28.91 5.66 7.81
CA ASP A 177 -27.72 6.45 8.16
C ASP A 177 -27.31 7.45 7.07
N TRP A 178 -26.11 8.03 7.19
CA TRP A 178 -25.58 8.97 6.22
C TRP A 178 -25.01 8.26 5.00
N ALA A 179 -25.52 8.59 3.82
CA ALA A 179 -25.01 8.05 2.56
C ALA A 179 -25.17 9.04 1.39
N SER A 180 -24.32 8.90 0.38
CA SER A 180 -24.47 9.64 -0.86
C SER A 180 -25.65 9.11 -1.70
N ALA A 181 -26.17 9.94 -2.59
CA ALA A 181 -27.24 9.51 -3.51
C ALA A 181 -26.82 8.31 -4.38
N ALA A 182 -25.53 8.18 -4.70
CA ALA A 182 -24.98 7.09 -5.49
C ALA A 182 -25.04 5.71 -4.79
N SER A 183 -25.29 5.67 -3.48
CA SER A 183 -25.41 4.45 -2.71
C SER A 183 -26.75 3.73 -2.92
N TYR A 184 -27.70 4.35 -3.58
CA TYR A 184 -29.06 3.85 -3.77
C TYR A 184 -29.38 3.56 -5.25
N VAL A 185 -30.39 2.75 -5.51
CA VAL A 185 -30.92 2.55 -6.86
C VAL A 185 -31.46 3.86 -7.43
N PRO A 186 -31.39 4.05 -8.77
CA PRO A 186 -31.71 5.34 -9.40
C PRO A 186 -33.09 5.89 -9.04
N GLU A 187 -34.10 5.02 -8.93
CA GLU A 187 -35.46 5.44 -8.62
C GLU A 187 -35.56 6.03 -7.22
N PHE A 188 -34.87 5.43 -6.26
CA PHE A 188 -34.80 5.88 -4.88
C PHE A 188 -34.03 7.20 -4.78
N SER A 189 -32.81 7.25 -5.35
CA SER A 189 -31.96 8.43 -5.28
C SER A 189 -32.57 9.64 -5.97
N ASN A 190 -33.20 9.46 -7.15
CA ASN A 190 -33.87 10.53 -7.88
C ASN A 190 -35.07 11.13 -7.12
N ALA A 191 -35.73 10.34 -6.28
CA ALA A 191 -36.78 10.83 -5.41
C ALA A 191 -36.20 11.54 -4.18
N MET A 192 -35.20 10.92 -3.54
CA MET A 192 -34.56 11.42 -2.31
C MET A 192 -33.93 12.79 -2.49
N VAL A 193 -33.17 13.00 -3.58
CA VAL A 193 -32.45 14.28 -3.81
C VAL A 193 -33.36 15.48 -4.06
N LYS A 194 -34.66 15.25 -4.32
CA LYS A 194 -35.66 16.30 -4.49
C LYS A 194 -36.30 16.72 -3.17
N LEU A 195 -36.06 15.97 -2.10
CA LEU A 195 -36.61 16.23 -0.78
C LEU A 195 -35.69 17.16 0.01
N GLU A 196 -36.26 18.09 0.69
CA GLU A 196 -35.59 18.91 1.68
C GLU A 196 -35.57 18.20 3.04
N LYS A 197 -34.73 18.70 3.95
CA LYS A 197 -34.69 18.23 5.33
C LYS A 197 -36.09 18.21 5.98
N GLY A 198 -36.46 17.08 6.52
CA GLY A 198 -37.77 16.82 7.15
C GLY A 198 -38.87 16.44 6.17
N GLN A 199 -38.65 16.51 4.86
CA GLN A 199 -39.66 16.14 3.86
C GLN A 199 -39.70 14.64 3.58
N MET A 200 -40.83 14.15 3.18
CA MET A 200 -41.03 12.79 2.71
C MET A 200 -41.69 12.77 1.33
N THR A 201 -41.61 11.65 0.64
CA THR A 201 -42.30 11.44 -0.65
C THR A 201 -43.81 11.49 -0.48
N ASP A 202 -44.47 12.21 -1.35
CA ASP A 202 -45.95 12.33 -1.36
C ASP A 202 -46.62 11.15 -2.02
N VAL A 203 -45.90 10.40 -2.83
CA VAL A 203 -46.35 9.21 -3.56
C VAL A 203 -45.34 8.08 -3.40
N PRO A 204 -45.77 6.81 -3.50
CA PRO A 204 -44.82 5.69 -3.46
C PRO A 204 -43.79 5.73 -4.57
N VAL A 205 -42.53 5.44 -4.26
CA VAL A 205 -41.45 5.33 -5.23
C VAL A 205 -41.24 3.85 -5.58
N LYS A 206 -41.52 3.48 -6.82
CA LYS A 206 -41.36 2.11 -7.29
C LYS A 206 -39.91 1.81 -7.65
N SER A 207 -39.40 0.69 -7.19
CA SER A 207 -38.11 0.10 -7.59
C SER A 207 -38.27 -1.39 -7.87
N GLN A 208 -37.16 -2.06 -8.19
CA GLN A 208 -37.12 -3.53 -8.30
C GLN A 208 -37.41 -4.26 -6.99
N PHE A 209 -37.27 -3.61 -5.84
CA PHE A 209 -37.48 -4.18 -4.51
C PHE A 209 -38.93 -4.02 -4.01
N GLY A 210 -39.73 -3.17 -4.63
CA GLY A 210 -41.07 -2.84 -4.20
C GLY A 210 -41.33 -1.35 -4.24
N PHE A 211 -42.19 -0.88 -3.31
CA PHE A 211 -42.58 0.52 -3.17
C PHE A 211 -42.00 1.12 -1.90
N HIS A 212 -41.27 2.21 -2.07
CA HIS A 212 -40.61 2.96 -1.00
C HIS A 212 -41.38 4.21 -0.62
N ILE A 213 -41.42 4.50 0.67
CA ILE A 213 -41.75 5.81 1.22
C ILE A 213 -40.44 6.33 1.79
N ILE A 214 -39.98 7.48 1.33
CA ILE A 214 -38.66 8.02 1.67
C ILE A 214 -38.85 9.31 2.44
N ARG A 215 -38.12 9.49 3.56
CA ARG A 215 -38.00 10.74 4.31
C ARG A 215 -36.54 11.13 4.42
N VAL A 216 -36.23 12.40 4.18
CA VAL A 216 -34.88 12.95 4.41
C VAL A 216 -34.86 13.61 5.79
N ASP A 217 -34.13 13.03 6.73
CA ASP A 217 -34.01 13.57 8.08
C ASP A 217 -33.03 14.71 8.14
N ASP A 218 -31.92 14.62 7.37
CA ASP A 218 -30.91 15.66 7.29
C ASP A 218 -30.11 15.60 5.99
N VAL A 219 -29.43 16.68 5.64
CA VAL A 219 -28.54 16.78 4.47
C VAL A 219 -27.27 17.51 4.89
N ARG A 220 -26.10 17.00 4.49
CA ARG A 220 -24.80 17.63 4.73
C ARG A 220 -23.89 17.51 3.52
N GLU A 221 -22.86 18.33 3.46
CA GLU A 221 -21.75 18.09 2.54
C GLU A 221 -20.93 16.89 3.03
N ALA A 222 -20.52 16.02 2.08
CA ALA A 222 -19.73 14.85 2.39
C ALA A 222 -18.41 15.23 3.05
N GLN A 223 -18.11 14.63 4.20
CA GLN A 223 -16.85 14.84 4.92
C GLN A 223 -15.79 13.92 4.38
N LEU A 224 -15.06 14.37 3.35
CA LEU A 224 -13.97 13.64 2.78
C LEU A 224 -12.66 13.92 3.53
N PRO A 225 -11.77 12.91 3.67
CA PRO A 225 -10.45 13.15 4.23
C PRO A 225 -9.67 14.11 3.34
N LYS A 226 -8.83 14.95 3.95
CA LYS A 226 -7.98 15.89 3.22
C LYS A 226 -6.90 15.15 2.44
N LEU A 227 -6.45 15.74 1.33
CA LEU A 227 -5.39 15.17 0.50
C LEU A 227 -4.15 14.75 1.32
N ASP A 228 -3.71 15.58 2.25
CA ASP A 228 -2.52 15.32 3.08
C ASP A 228 -2.69 14.07 3.97
N GLU A 229 -3.91 13.79 4.41
CA GLU A 229 -4.21 12.63 5.26
C GLU A 229 -4.15 11.31 4.49
N VAL A 230 -4.53 11.33 3.21
CA VAL A 230 -4.59 10.14 2.35
C VAL A 230 -3.43 10.05 1.35
N LYS A 231 -2.59 11.08 1.25
CA LYS A 231 -1.44 11.15 0.34
C LYS A 231 -0.52 9.93 0.42
N PRO A 232 -0.13 9.42 1.60
CA PRO A 232 0.72 8.22 1.69
C PRO A 232 0.05 6.99 1.07
N GLN A 233 -1.24 6.82 1.33
CA GLN A 233 -2.03 5.68 0.84
C GLN A 233 -2.19 5.72 -0.68
N ILE A 234 -2.54 6.89 -1.24
CA ILE A 234 -2.62 7.11 -2.69
C ILE A 234 -1.25 6.86 -3.35
N THR A 235 -0.16 7.36 -2.75
CA THR A 235 1.20 7.14 -3.25
C THR A 235 1.54 5.65 -3.31
N GLN A 236 1.22 4.90 -2.27
CA GLN A 236 1.44 3.45 -2.23
C GLN A 236 0.65 2.73 -3.31
N GLN A 237 -0.63 3.05 -3.47
CA GLN A 237 -1.51 2.47 -4.49
C GLN A 237 -0.99 2.75 -5.91
N LEU A 238 -0.65 4.00 -6.22
CA LEU A 238 -0.12 4.39 -7.53
C LEU A 238 1.23 3.72 -7.82
N THR A 239 2.09 3.58 -6.79
CA THR A 239 3.36 2.85 -6.92
C THR A 239 3.12 1.39 -7.30
N GLN A 240 2.19 0.71 -6.63
CA GLN A 240 1.82 -0.68 -6.96
C GLN A 240 1.23 -0.79 -8.37
N THR A 241 0.37 0.13 -8.76
CA THR A 241 -0.22 0.18 -10.10
C THR A 241 0.86 0.34 -11.18
N LYS A 242 1.83 1.26 -10.97
CA LYS A 242 2.97 1.43 -11.90
C LYS A 242 3.82 0.17 -12.01
N LEU A 243 4.09 -0.50 -10.87
CA LEU A 243 4.85 -1.76 -10.86
C LEU A 243 4.10 -2.88 -11.56
N GLY A 244 2.80 -3.02 -11.31
CA GLY A 244 1.95 -4.01 -11.99
C GLY A 244 1.98 -3.82 -13.50
N LYS A 245 1.78 -2.59 -13.97
CA LYS A 245 1.86 -2.27 -15.40
C LYS A 245 3.24 -2.57 -15.99
N PHE A 246 4.32 -2.25 -15.27
CA PHE A 246 5.67 -2.57 -15.70
C PHE A 246 5.89 -4.08 -15.86
N GLN A 247 5.37 -4.90 -14.92
CA GLN A 247 5.43 -6.36 -15.01
C GLN A 247 4.64 -6.89 -16.22
N GLU A 248 3.44 -6.36 -16.44
CA GLU A 248 2.60 -6.72 -17.60
C GLU A 248 3.30 -6.37 -18.92
N ASP A 249 3.89 -5.17 -19.02
CA ASP A 249 4.63 -4.74 -20.21
C ASP A 249 5.85 -5.63 -20.50
N LEU A 250 6.57 -6.05 -19.44
CA LEU A 250 7.69 -7.00 -19.60
C LEU A 250 7.21 -8.36 -20.08
N ARG A 251 6.11 -8.87 -19.52
CA ARG A 251 5.51 -10.14 -19.90
C ARG A 251 5.01 -10.12 -21.36
N ALA A 252 4.37 -9.03 -21.76
CA ALA A 252 3.85 -8.88 -23.13
C ALA A 252 4.97 -8.86 -24.20
N LYS A 253 6.15 -8.35 -23.83
CA LYS A 253 7.33 -8.30 -24.71
C LYS A 253 8.14 -9.60 -24.72
N ALA A 254 7.92 -10.48 -23.73
CA ALA A 254 8.67 -11.71 -23.62
C ALA A 254 8.19 -12.77 -24.63
N LYS A 255 9.14 -13.44 -25.28
CA LYS A 255 8.85 -14.60 -26.13
C LYS A 255 8.93 -15.86 -25.27
N VAL A 256 7.78 -16.34 -24.83
CA VAL A 256 7.65 -17.61 -24.10
C VAL A 256 7.24 -18.68 -25.12
N LYS A 257 8.04 -19.75 -25.21
CA LYS A 257 7.77 -20.91 -26.06
C LYS A 257 7.26 -22.06 -25.20
#